data_b243fc615e3def46bbddcb93cd0c98b7
#
_entry.id   b243fc615e3def46bbddcb93cd0c98b7
#
_cell.length_a   1.000
_cell.length_b   1.000
_cell.length_c   1.000
_cell.angle_alpha   90.00
_cell.angle_beta   90.00
_cell.angle_gamma   90.00
#
_symmetry.space_group_name_H-M   'P 1'
#
loop_
_entity.id
_entity.type
_entity.pdbx_description
1 polymer ?
#
loop_
_entity_poly.entity_id
_entity_poly.type
_entity_poly.pdbx_seq_one_letter_code
_entity_poly.pdbx_strand_id
1 'polypeptide(L)'
;MEVRVRYAPSPTGLQHIGSVRTALFNYLYARSTGGTFILRLEDTDRTRYSEQYVQNLYETFRWLGFYWDEGPDIGGSVGPYIQSERFAQYRSYAQELVSKGEAYYCFCSEERVAKMRTDSAQEEGEGAPASYGYDRACRNLDSEDAESRAAKGEAHVVRLRIPLDGTTVLNDILLGEVQFRNADVNPDPVLLKSDGFP
;
A
#
# COMPACT_ATOMS: atom_id res chain seq x y z
N MET A 1 3.91 -5.87 -24.70
CA MET A 1 4.08 -6.03 -23.23
C MET A 1 3.03 -7.01 -22.76
N GLU A 2 3.40 -8.03 -22.03
CA GLU A 2 2.45 -9.00 -21.48
C GLU A 2 1.58 -8.32 -20.41
N VAL A 3 0.27 -8.48 -20.49
CA VAL A 3 -0.65 -7.93 -19.50
C VAL A 3 -0.62 -8.80 -18.26
N ARG A 4 -0.35 -8.19 -17.11
CA ARG A 4 -0.35 -8.83 -15.79
C ARG A 4 -1.17 -8.00 -14.83
N VAL A 5 -2.24 -8.55 -14.32
CA VAL A 5 -3.15 -7.88 -13.39
C VAL A 5 -3.22 -8.63 -12.07
N ARG A 6 -3.56 -7.94 -11.01
CA ARG A 6 -3.53 -8.50 -9.67
C ARG A 6 -4.79 -8.15 -8.88
N TYR A 7 -5.37 -9.15 -8.25
CA TYR A 7 -6.26 -8.95 -7.12
C TYR A 7 -5.51 -9.23 -5.82
N ALA A 8 -5.57 -8.30 -4.87
CA ALA A 8 -4.76 -8.33 -3.65
C ALA A 8 -5.61 -8.11 -2.39
N PRO A 9 -6.38 -9.14 -1.96
CA PRO A 9 -7.23 -9.04 -0.80
C PRO A 9 -6.45 -9.15 0.51
N SER A 10 -6.93 -8.42 1.55
CA SER A 10 -6.55 -8.68 2.93
C SER A 10 -7.51 -9.71 3.53
N PRO A 11 -7.00 -10.83 4.10
CA PRO A 11 -7.86 -11.89 4.66
C PRO A 11 -8.34 -11.54 6.07
N THR A 12 -9.11 -10.46 6.18
CA THR A 12 -9.63 -9.88 7.44
C THR A 12 -11.15 -9.99 7.58
N GLY A 13 -11.80 -10.67 6.65
CA GLY A 13 -13.25 -10.89 6.63
C GLY A 13 -13.68 -11.82 5.48
N LEU A 14 -14.95 -12.19 5.48
CA LEU A 14 -15.55 -12.99 4.41
C LEU A 14 -15.60 -12.18 3.10
N GLN A 15 -15.57 -12.90 1.97
CA GLN A 15 -15.71 -12.26 0.66
C GLN A 15 -17.13 -11.68 0.51
N HIS A 16 -17.22 -10.47 -0.03
CA HIS A 16 -18.48 -9.81 -0.34
C HIS A 16 -18.50 -9.35 -1.80
N ILE A 17 -19.68 -9.00 -2.30
CA ILE A 17 -19.88 -8.68 -3.73
C ILE A 17 -18.97 -7.54 -4.22
N GLY A 18 -18.60 -6.58 -3.39
CA GLY A 18 -17.69 -5.50 -3.74
C GLY A 18 -16.28 -5.99 -4.04
N SER A 19 -15.73 -6.89 -3.20
CA SER A 19 -14.41 -7.51 -3.42
C SER A 19 -14.42 -8.44 -4.64
N VAL A 20 -15.49 -9.23 -4.80
CA VAL A 20 -15.70 -10.09 -5.98
C VAL A 20 -15.75 -9.25 -7.27
N ARG A 21 -16.46 -8.12 -7.26
CA ARG A 21 -16.52 -7.21 -8.42
C ARG A 21 -15.13 -6.73 -8.84
N THR A 22 -14.31 -6.32 -7.89
CA THR A 22 -12.93 -5.88 -8.19
C THR A 22 -12.10 -7.02 -8.79
N ALA A 23 -12.19 -8.21 -8.23
CA ALA A 23 -11.53 -9.40 -8.78
C ALA A 23 -12.03 -9.73 -10.19
N LEU A 24 -13.36 -9.63 -10.44
CA LEU A 24 -13.98 -9.90 -11.73
C LEU A 24 -13.42 -9.00 -12.84
N PHE A 25 -13.29 -7.68 -12.60
CA PHE A 25 -12.71 -6.78 -13.60
C PHE A 25 -11.29 -7.18 -13.97
N ASN A 26 -10.45 -7.48 -12.99
CA ASN A 26 -9.08 -7.96 -13.22
C ASN A 26 -9.08 -9.28 -13.99
N TYR A 27 -9.91 -10.24 -13.58
CA TYR A 27 -10.01 -11.54 -14.22
C TYR A 27 -10.43 -11.43 -15.69
N LEU A 28 -11.51 -10.69 -15.98
CA LEU A 28 -12.00 -10.50 -17.34
C LEU A 28 -10.99 -9.77 -18.22
N TYR A 29 -10.31 -8.78 -17.69
CA TYR A 29 -9.28 -8.06 -18.42
C TYR A 29 -8.10 -8.98 -18.77
N ALA A 30 -7.60 -9.78 -17.83
CA ALA A 30 -6.57 -10.77 -18.11
C ALA A 30 -7.03 -11.75 -19.20
N ARG A 31 -8.23 -12.31 -19.06
CA ARG A 31 -8.75 -13.30 -20.04
C ARG A 31 -8.99 -12.70 -21.41
N SER A 32 -9.47 -11.47 -21.51
CA SER A 32 -9.72 -10.79 -22.80
C SER A 32 -8.43 -10.42 -23.54
N THR A 33 -7.34 -10.22 -22.82
CA THR A 33 -6.04 -9.82 -23.39
C THR A 33 -5.04 -10.97 -23.53
N GLY A 34 -5.41 -12.20 -23.10
CA GLY A 34 -4.46 -13.31 -22.98
C GLY A 34 -3.37 -13.09 -21.93
N GLY A 35 -3.66 -12.24 -20.94
CA GLY A 35 -2.74 -11.88 -19.88
C GLY A 35 -2.83 -12.79 -18.67
N THR A 36 -2.01 -12.49 -17.65
CA THR A 36 -1.88 -13.23 -16.39
C THR A 36 -2.73 -12.60 -15.28
N PHE A 37 -3.58 -13.38 -14.62
CA PHE A 37 -4.32 -12.97 -13.44
C PHE A 37 -3.63 -13.51 -12.18
N ILE A 38 -3.21 -12.62 -11.30
CA ILE A 38 -2.43 -12.91 -10.10
C ILE A 38 -3.29 -12.72 -8.85
N LEU A 39 -3.26 -13.70 -7.95
CA LEU A 39 -3.78 -13.56 -6.59
C LEU A 39 -2.61 -13.31 -5.63
N ARG A 40 -2.68 -12.24 -4.81
CA ARG A 40 -1.70 -11.95 -3.77
C ARG A 40 -2.40 -11.62 -2.46
N LEU A 41 -2.09 -12.36 -1.40
CA LEU A 41 -2.63 -12.08 -0.08
C LEU A 41 -1.88 -10.91 0.58
N GLU A 42 -2.63 -9.94 1.11
CA GLU A 42 -2.09 -8.82 1.88
C GLU A 42 -2.41 -9.02 3.38
N ASP A 43 -1.57 -9.79 4.05
CA ASP A 43 -1.74 -10.29 5.42
C ASP A 43 -1.06 -9.40 6.48
N THR A 44 -0.89 -8.12 6.20
CA THR A 44 -0.21 -7.17 7.10
C THR A 44 -1.04 -6.78 8.32
N ASP A 45 -2.36 -6.93 8.28
CA ASP A 45 -3.22 -6.75 9.44
C ASP A 45 -3.31 -8.06 10.25
N ARG A 46 -2.30 -8.27 11.09
CA ARG A 46 -2.17 -9.49 11.91
C ARG A 46 -3.26 -9.65 12.96
N THR A 47 -3.91 -8.57 13.36
CA THR A 47 -4.95 -8.60 14.40
C THR A 47 -6.28 -9.14 13.88
N ARG A 48 -6.57 -8.95 12.59
CA ARG A 48 -7.80 -9.40 11.93
C ARG A 48 -7.58 -10.55 10.95
N TYR A 49 -6.33 -10.97 10.74
CA TYR A 49 -6.01 -12.10 9.87
C TYR A 49 -6.65 -13.40 10.36
N SER A 50 -7.23 -14.18 9.46
CA SER A 50 -7.68 -15.53 9.74
C SER A 50 -7.50 -16.44 8.53
N GLU A 51 -6.97 -17.63 8.76
CA GLU A 51 -6.87 -18.68 7.74
C GLU A 51 -8.24 -19.06 7.18
N GLN A 52 -9.29 -18.98 8.00
CA GLN A 52 -10.67 -19.21 7.55
C GLN A 52 -11.07 -18.23 6.42
N TYR A 53 -10.61 -16.99 6.48
CA TYR A 53 -10.92 -16.00 5.44
C TYR A 53 -10.11 -16.26 4.16
N VAL A 54 -8.91 -16.80 4.27
CA VAL A 54 -8.13 -17.28 3.11
C VAL A 54 -8.85 -18.44 2.43
N GLN A 55 -9.31 -19.42 3.18
CA GLN A 55 -10.08 -20.55 2.62
C GLN A 55 -11.39 -20.09 1.98
N ASN A 56 -12.14 -19.21 2.65
CA ASN A 56 -13.36 -18.62 2.08
C ASN A 56 -13.10 -17.89 0.76
N LEU A 57 -11.98 -17.15 0.65
CA LEU A 57 -11.58 -16.52 -0.60
C LEU A 57 -11.38 -17.55 -1.72
N TYR A 58 -10.58 -18.60 -1.46
CA TYR A 58 -10.32 -19.65 -2.45
C TYR A 58 -11.58 -20.40 -2.88
N GLU A 59 -12.45 -20.76 -1.93
CA GLU A 59 -13.71 -21.44 -2.19
C GLU A 59 -14.65 -20.56 -3.00
N THR A 60 -14.80 -19.28 -2.62
CA THR A 60 -15.65 -18.32 -3.33
C THR A 60 -15.19 -18.14 -4.78
N PHE A 61 -13.89 -18.01 -5.01
CA PHE A 61 -13.37 -17.81 -6.37
C PHE A 61 -13.51 -19.06 -7.22
N ARG A 62 -13.24 -20.25 -6.66
CA ARG A 62 -13.45 -21.52 -7.37
C ARG A 62 -14.94 -21.74 -7.72
N TRP A 63 -15.85 -21.40 -6.80
CA TRP A 63 -17.29 -21.46 -7.04
C TRP A 63 -17.74 -20.51 -8.16
N LEU A 64 -17.13 -19.31 -8.25
CA LEU A 64 -17.39 -18.34 -9.31
C LEU A 64 -16.70 -18.69 -10.65
N GLY A 65 -15.84 -19.71 -10.69
CA GLY A 65 -15.04 -20.05 -11.86
C GLY A 65 -13.87 -19.11 -12.11
N PHE A 66 -13.39 -18.39 -11.08
CA PHE A 66 -12.19 -17.55 -11.18
C PHE A 66 -10.96 -18.40 -10.86
N TYR A 67 -10.10 -18.56 -11.85
CA TYR A 67 -8.83 -19.27 -11.72
C TYR A 67 -7.70 -18.29 -11.92
N TRP A 68 -6.79 -18.20 -10.93
CA TRP A 68 -5.59 -17.38 -11.03
C TRP A 68 -4.44 -18.19 -11.63
N ASP A 69 -3.56 -17.50 -12.33
CA ASP A 69 -2.43 -18.09 -13.03
C ASP A 69 -1.18 -18.13 -12.15
N GLU A 70 -1.10 -17.21 -11.16
CA GLU A 70 -0.06 -17.16 -10.13
C GLU A 70 -0.70 -16.80 -8.78
N GLY A 71 -0.20 -17.39 -7.70
CA GLY A 71 -0.76 -17.13 -6.38
C GLY A 71 -0.07 -17.91 -5.25
N PRO A 72 -0.56 -17.73 -4.00
CA PRO A 72 0.07 -18.32 -2.82
C PRO A 72 0.09 -19.86 -2.84
N ASP A 73 -0.94 -20.48 -3.39
CA ASP A 73 -1.15 -21.93 -3.43
C ASP A 73 -0.56 -22.60 -4.65
N ILE A 74 -0.38 -21.88 -5.76
CA ILE A 74 0.12 -22.44 -7.02
C ILE A 74 1.52 -21.94 -7.41
N GLY A 75 2.02 -20.90 -6.71
CA GLY A 75 3.31 -20.28 -7.04
C GLY A 75 3.27 -19.41 -8.29
N GLY A 76 4.42 -19.23 -8.92
CA GLY A 76 4.62 -18.43 -10.14
C GLY A 76 6.01 -17.83 -10.23
N SER A 77 6.26 -17.02 -11.26
CA SER A 77 7.61 -16.53 -11.60
C SER A 77 8.09 -15.34 -10.77
N VAL A 78 7.18 -14.62 -10.10
CA VAL A 78 7.47 -13.34 -9.40
C VAL A 78 7.04 -13.34 -7.93
N GLY A 79 6.97 -14.54 -7.31
CA GLY A 79 6.67 -14.69 -5.89
C GLY A 79 7.66 -13.96 -4.96
N PRO A 80 7.41 -14.03 -3.65
CA PRO A 80 6.27 -14.61 -2.94
C PRO A 80 4.94 -13.87 -3.19
N TYR A 81 3.83 -14.59 -3.01
CA TYR A 81 2.47 -14.06 -3.22
C TYR A 81 1.72 -13.81 -1.91
N ILE A 82 2.42 -13.87 -0.79
CA ILE A 82 1.96 -13.44 0.53
C ILE A 82 2.79 -12.23 0.93
N GLN A 83 2.15 -11.15 1.33
CA GLN A 83 2.82 -9.86 1.56
C GLN A 83 3.86 -9.94 2.68
N SER A 84 3.57 -10.66 3.78
CA SER A 84 4.50 -10.83 4.90
C SER A 84 5.79 -11.58 4.53
N GLU A 85 5.78 -12.37 3.48
CA GLU A 85 6.98 -13.09 2.98
C GLU A 85 7.94 -12.18 2.19
N ARG A 86 7.56 -10.92 1.94
CA ARG A 86 8.31 -9.97 1.11
C ARG A 86 9.06 -8.90 1.91
N PHE A 87 9.14 -9.00 3.23
CA PHE A 87 9.71 -7.94 4.09
C PHE A 87 11.13 -7.52 3.73
N ALA A 88 12.00 -8.48 3.39
CA ALA A 88 13.36 -8.16 2.99
C ALA A 88 13.40 -7.25 1.74
N GLN A 89 12.50 -7.49 0.79
CA GLN A 89 12.36 -6.67 -0.42
C GLN A 89 11.86 -5.27 -0.08
N TYR A 90 10.82 -5.14 0.75
CA TYR A 90 10.28 -3.82 1.13
C TYR A 90 11.31 -2.97 1.85
N ARG A 91 12.07 -3.57 2.78
CA ARG A 91 13.15 -2.87 3.47
C ARG A 91 14.23 -2.39 2.51
N SER A 92 14.65 -3.25 1.58
CA SER A 92 15.65 -2.88 0.57
C SER A 92 15.20 -1.72 -0.31
N TYR A 93 13.96 -1.78 -0.83
CA TYR A 93 13.42 -0.70 -1.65
C TYR A 93 13.19 0.59 -0.87
N ALA A 94 12.74 0.51 0.38
CA ALA A 94 12.59 1.70 1.22
C ALA A 94 13.94 2.37 1.49
N GLN A 95 14.99 1.61 1.76
CA GLN A 95 16.35 2.12 1.93
C GLN A 95 16.89 2.74 0.63
N GLU A 96 16.62 2.13 -0.52
CA GLU A 96 16.98 2.69 -1.83
C GLU A 96 16.29 4.04 -2.05
N LEU A 97 15.00 4.18 -1.74
CA LEU A 97 14.28 5.45 -1.85
C LEU A 97 14.84 6.50 -0.88
N VAL A 98 15.22 6.13 0.34
CA VAL A 98 15.88 7.04 1.28
C VAL A 98 17.21 7.52 0.72
N SER A 99 18.05 6.63 0.20
CA SER A 99 19.34 7.00 -0.37
C SER A 99 19.24 7.90 -1.60
N LYS A 100 18.12 7.83 -2.34
CA LYS A 100 17.81 8.73 -3.47
C LYS A 100 17.18 10.06 -3.04
N GLY A 101 16.84 10.22 -1.76
CA GLY A 101 16.12 11.39 -1.26
C GLY A 101 14.64 11.41 -1.62
N GLU A 102 14.09 10.30 -2.13
CA GLU A 102 12.68 10.11 -2.48
C GLU A 102 11.83 9.62 -1.30
N ALA A 103 12.47 9.19 -0.22
CA ALA A 103 11.86 8.87 1.07
C ALA A 103 12.69 9.43 2.21
N TYR A 104 12.16 9.39 3.43
CA TYR A 104 12.87 9.89 4.61
C TYR A 104 12.41 9.17 5.89
N TYR A 105 13.26 9.17 6.92
CA TYR A 105 12.94 8.67 8.25
C TYR A 105 12.07 9.68 9.01
N CYS A 106 10.99 9.21 9.61
CA CYS A 106 10.10 10.02 10.43
C CYS A 106 10.03 9.46 11.84
N PHE A 107 10.44 10.27 12.82
CA PHE A 107 10.52 9.93 14.24
C PHE A 107 9.32 10.45 15.05
N CYS A 108 8.26 10.89 14.40
CA CYS A 108 7.04 11.33 15.08
C CYS A 108 6.34 10.13 15.73
N SER A 109 5.95 10.26 17.00
CA SER A 109 5.18 9.23 17.68
C SER A 109 3.76 9.09 17.10
N GLU A 110 3.16 7.91 17.29
CA GLU A 110 1.78 7.65 16.85
C GLU A 110 0.79 8.61 17.50
N GLU A 111 0.97 8.93 18.79
CA GLU A 111 0.11 9.86 19.53
C GLU A 111 0.19 11.27 18.93
N ARG A 112 1.41 11.74 18.58
CA ARG A 112 1.58 13.03 17.92
C ARG A 112 0.85 13.07 16.58
N VAL A 113 1.01 12.05 15.76
CA VAL A 113 0.34 11.96 14.44
C VAL A 113 -1.17 11.85 14.59
N ALA A 114 -1.66 11.06 15.56
CA ALA A 114 -3.09 10.94 15.84
C ALA A 114 -3.70 12.27 16.30
N LYS A 115 -3.01 12.99 17.19
CA LYS A 115 -3.45 14.32 17.64
C LYS A 115 -3.56 15.31 16.48
N MET A 116 -2.54 15.39 15.61
CA MET A 116 -2.58 16.27 14.44
C MET A 116 -3.77 15.97 13.51
N ARG A 117 -4.12 14.70 13.30
CA ARG A 117 -5.30 14.31 12.51
C ARG A 117 -6.60 14.78 13.15
N THR A 118 -6.70 14.67 14.48
CA THR A 118 -7.88 15.12 15.22
C THR A 118 -8.03 16.64 15.16
N ASP A 119 -6.94 17.36 15.37
CA ASP A 119 -6.93 18.83 15.36
C ASP A 119 -7.31 19.36 13.96
N SER A 120 -6.73 18.80 12.88
CA SER A 120 -7.08 19.17 11.50
C SER A 120 -8.54 18.87 11.15
N ALA A 121 -9.10 17.74 11.60
CA ALA A 121 -10.50 17.41 11.37
C ALA A 121 -11.49 18.36 12.08
N GLN A 122 -11.07 18.99 13.19
CA GLN A 122 -11.87 19.97 13.90
C GLN A 122 -11.85 21.35 13.24
N GLU A 123 -10.73 21.71 12.60
CA GLU A 123 -10.58 23.02 11.93
C GLU A 123 -11.31 23.07 10.57
N GLU A 124 -11.42 21.98 9.86
CA GLU A 124 -11.94 21.94 8.48
C GLU A 124 -13.42 21.56 8.36
N GLY A 125 -14.08 21.13 9.45
CA GLY A 125 -15.51 20.78 9.45
C GLY A 125 -15.87 19.41 8.86
N GLU A 126 -17.16 19.03 8.96
CA GLU A 126 -17.67 17.76 8.43
C GLU A 126 -17.52 17.70 6.90
N GLY A 127 -16.66 16.79 6.43
CA GLY A 127 -16.47 16.51 5.01
C GLY A 127 -15.05 16.71 4.48
N ALA A 128 -14.13 17.24 5.30
CA ALA A 128 -12.72 17.31 4.91
C ALA A 128 -12.10 15.90 4.85
N PRO A 129 -11.25 15.61 3.85
CA PRO A 129 -10.56 14.34 3.79
C PRO A 129 -9.70 14.16 5.05
N ALA A 130 -9.93 13.11 5.81
CA ALA A 130 -9.24 12.78 7.09
C ALA A 130 -7.71 12.57 6.97
N SER A 131 -7.12 13.00 5.89
CA SER A 131 -5.73 12.73 5.49
C SER A 131 -4.74 13.83 5.83
N TYR A 132 -5.18 15.00 6.24
CA TYR A 132 -4.32 16.19 6.22
C TYR A 132 -3.55 16.50 7.50
N GLY A 133 -3.60 15.64 8.52
CA GLY A 133 -3.03 15.93 9.82
C GLY A 133 -1.52 15.80 9.99
N TYR A 134 -0.72 15.40 8.99
CA TYR A 134 0.72 15.28 9.17
C TYR A 134 1.47 16.50 8.64
N ASP A 135 2.19 17.20 9.53
CA ASP A 135 2.91 18.46 9.28
C ASP A 135 4.27 18.31 8.56
N ARG A 136 4.68 17.10 8.21
CA ARG A 136 5.97 16.81 7.57
C ARG A 136 7.19 17.25 8.39
N ALA A 137 7.11 17.31 9.72
CA ALA A 137 8.16 17.83 10.58
C ALA A 137 9.53 17.16 10.37
N CYS A 138 9.56 15.86 10.06
CA CYS A 138 10.81 15.14 9.83
C CYS A 138 11.31 15.20 8.38
N ARG A 139 10.54 15.79 7.45
CA ARG A 139 10.86 15.78 6.02
C ARG A 139 12.18 16.45 5.67
N ASN A 140 12.57 17.46 6.43
CA ASN A 140 13.75 18.28 6.18
C ASN A 140 14.83 18.10 7.26
N LEU A 141 14.81 17.01 8.01
CA LEU A 141 15.91 16.63 8.88
C LEU A 141 17.18 16.40 8.03
N ASP A 142 18.32 16.69 8.64
CA ASP A 142 19.59 16.34 8.03
C ASP A 142 19.67 14.81 7.82
N SER A 143 20.11 14.40 6.63
CA SER A 143 20.07 12.98 6.24
C SER A 143 21.05 12.14 7.08
N GLU A 144 22.25 12.67 7.39
CA GLU A 144 23.24 11.93 8.17
C GLU A 144 22.78 11.77 9.63
N ASP A 145 22.17 12.82 10.21
CA ASP A 145 21.58 12.74 11.55
C ASP A 145 20.42 11.73 11.58
N ALA A 146 19.50 11.80 10.62
CA ALA A 146 18.37 10.90 10.54
C ALA A 146 18.80 9.43 10.36
N GLU A 147 19.78 9.15 9.52
CA GLU A 147 20.35 7.82 9.35
C GLU A 147 21.06 7.33 10.62
N SER A 148 21.82 8.20 11.29
CA SER A 148 22.48 7.88 12.57
C SER A 148 21.48 7.52 13.66
N ARG A 149 20.36 8.25 13.76
CA ARG A 149 19.28 7.98 14.72
C ARG A 149 18.61 6.64 14.42
N ALA A 150 18.28 6.39 13.15
CA ALA A 150 17.68 5.12 12.71
C ALA A 150 18.63 3.94 12.98
N ALA A 151 19.93 4.08 12.68
CA ALA A 151 20.94 3.06 12.94
C ALA A 151 21.15 2.75 14.45
N LYS A 152 20.93 3.74 15.32
CA LYS A 152 20.95 3.57 16.79
C LYS A 152 19.68 2.89 17.33
N GLY A 153 18.71 2.57 16.47
CA GLY A 153 17.48 1.90 16.86
C GLY A 153 16.38 2.83 17.39
N GLU A 154 16.47 4.14 17.15
CA GLU A 154 15.37 5.04 17.49
C GLU A 154 14.12 4.66 16.71
N ALA A 155 12.97 4.59 17.39
CA ALA A 155 11.70 4.22 16.76
C ALA A 155 11.34 5.19 15.64
N HIS A 156 11.11 4.69 14.44
CA HIS A 156 10.83 5.50 13.26
C HIS A 156 9.96 4.74 12.25
N VAL A 157 9.37 5.49 11.33
CA VAL A 157 8.75 4.98 10.10
C VAL A 157 9.48 5.55 8.90
N VAL A 158 9.39 4.89 7.73
CA VAL A 158 9.87 5.47 6.47
C VAL A 158 8.69 6.04 5.72
N ARG A 159 8.79 7.31 5.29
CA ARG A 159 7.75 7.99 4.51
C ARG A 159 8.23 8.31 3.11
N LEU A 160 7.34 8.15 2.12
CA LEU A 160 7.56 8.63 0.76
C LEU A 160 7.58 10.17 0.76
N ARG A 161 8.50 10.76 0.02
CA ARG A 161 8.61 12.20 -0.16
C ARG A 161 7.79 12.63 -1.39
N ILE A 162 6.50 12.91 -1.20
CA ILE A 162 5.63 13.39 -2.29
C ILE A 162 6.09 14.78 -2.73
N PRO A 163 6.22 15.08 -4.04
CA PRO A 163 6.44 16.45 -4.52
C PRO A 163 5.35 17.39 -3.99
N LEU A 164 5.74 18.57 -3.50
CA LEU A 164 4.79 19.53 -2.91
C LEU A 164 4.04 20.32 -3.98
N ASP A 165 4.66 20.46 -5.15
CA ASP A 165 4.15 21.24 -6.28
C ASP A 165 3.91 20.35 -7.50
N GLY A 166 3.16 20.89 -8.47
CA GLY A 166 2.90 20.23 -9.74
C GLY A 166 1.71 19.28 -9.70
N THR A 167 1.64 18.43 -10.73
CA THR A 167 0.54 17.51 -10.96
C THR A 167 1.09 16.14 -11.33
N THR A 168 0.56 15.10 -10.69
CA THR A 168 0.83 13.71 -11.07
C THR A 168 -0.26 13.25 -12.03
N VAL A 169 0.14 12.74 -13.19
CA VAL A 169 -0.76 12.24 -14.25
C VAL A 169 -0.75 10.71 -14.23
N LEU A 170 -1.93 10.12 -14.13
CA LEU A 170 -2.16 8.69 -14.26
C LEU A 170 -2.96 8.43 -15.55
N ASN A 171 -2.42 7.61 -16.44
CA ASN A 171 -3.16 7.12 -17.59
C ASN A 171 -3.91 5.85 -17.21
N ASP A 172 -5.15 6.01 -16.74
CA ASP A 172 -6.02 4.91 -16.34
C ASP A 172 -6.62 4.22 -17.57
N ILE A 173 -6.68 2.89 -17.54
CA ILE A 173 -7.16 2.09 -18.69
C ILE A 173 -8.67 2.31 -18.95
N LEU A 174 -9.45 2.61 -17.91
CA LEU A 174 -10.90 2.78 -17.99
C LEU A 174 -11.32 4.25 -18.05
N LEU A 175 -10.62 5.11 -17.27
CA LEU A 175 -10.97 6.51 -17.10
C LEU A 175 -10.17 7.44 -18.03
N GLY A 176 -9.14 6.94 -18.71
CA GLY A 176 -8.22 7.75 -19.48
C GLY A 176 -7.25 8.53 -18.60
N GLU A 177 -6.90 9.74 -19.00
CA GLU A 177 -5.99 10.59 -18.23
C GLU A 177 -6.67 11.13 -16.96
N VAL A 178 -6.12 10.81 -15.81
CA VAL A 178 -6.53 11.33 -14.50
C VAL A 178 -5.38 12.14 -13.90
N GLN A 179 -5.67 13.36 -13.48
CA GLN A 179 -4.69 14.29 -12.93
C GLN A 179 -4.94 14.54 -11.43
N PHE A 180 -3.86 14.52 -10.65
CA PHE A 180 -3.87 14.81 -9.22
C PHE A 180 -2.91 15.97 -8.94
N ARG A 181 -3.40 17.05 -8.36
CA ARG A 181 -2.50 18.09 -7.83
C ARG A 181 -1.75 17.51 -6.64
N ASN A 182 -0.42 17.58 -6.66
CA ASN A 182 0.40 16.98 -5.60
C ASN A 182 0.14 17.60 -4.22
N ALA A 183 -0.19 18.90 -4.19
CA ALA A 183 -0.58 19.60 -2.97
C ALA A 183 -1.83 19.01 -2.28
N ASP A 184 -2.73 18.41 -3.05
CA ASP A 184 -4.00 17.85 -2.57
C ASP A 184 -3.88 16.35 -2.20
N VAL A 185 -2.73 15.72 -2.48
CA VAL A 185 -2.47 14.33 -2.13
C VAL A 185 -2.08 14.23 -0.66
N ASN A 186 -2.48 13.12 -0.04
CA ASN A 186 -2.16 12.81 1.35
C ASN A 186 -0.67 13.06 1.66
N PRO A 187 -0.37 13.78 2.74
CA PRO A 187 1.00 14.15 3.06
C PRO A 187 1.87 12.94 3.38
N ASP A 188 2.81 12.67 2.50
CA ASP A 188 3.95 11.74 2.69
C ASP A 188 3.55 10.40 3.35
N PRO A 189 2.95 9.45 2.58
CA PRO A 189 2.47 8.19 3.11
C PRO A 189 3.60 7.36 3.72
N VAL A 190 3.26 6.55 4.72
CA VAL A 190 4.20 5.60 5.33
C VAL A 190 4.43 4.44 4.36
N LEU A 191 5.68 4.17 4.04
CA LEU A 191 6.14 3.03 3.24
C LEU A 191 6.49 1.84 4.13
N LEU A 192 7.13 2.10 5.29
CA LEU A 192 7.42 1.10 6.31
C LEU A 192 7.05 1.64 7.67
N LYS A 193 6.31 0.85 8.43
CA LYS A 193 6.00 1.10 9.84
C LYS A 193 7.20 0.76 10.73
N SER A 194 7.11 1.13 12.00
CA SER A 194 8.15 0.87 13.01
C SER A 194 8.39 -0.62 13.28
N ASP A 195 7.41 -1.46 13.01
CA ASP A 195 7.49 -2.93 13.09
C ASP A 195 8.09 -3.58 11.82
N GLY A 196 8.40 -2.78 10.79
CA GLY A 196 8.93 -3.23 9.51
C GLY A 196 7.87 -3.69 8.50
N PHE A 197 6.58 -3.58 8.83
CA PHE A 197 5.49 -3.82 7.89
C PHE A 197 5.27 -2.60 6.97
N PRO A 198 4.94 -2.83 5.68
CA PRO A 198 4.55 -1.77 4.76
C PRO A 198 3.13 -1.23 5.04
#